data_e015387bc04e1aa6e5e8d837854851da
#
_entry.id   e015387bc04e1aa6e5e8d837854851da
#
_cell.length_a   1.000
_cell.length_b   1.000
_cell.length_c   1.000
_cell.angle_alpha   90.00
_cell.angle_beta   90.00
_cell.angle_gamma   90.00
#
_symmetry.space_group_name_H-M   'P 1'
#
loop_
_entity.id
_entity.type
_entity.pdbx_description
1 polymer ?
#
loop_
_entity_poly.entity_id
_entity_poly.type
_entity_poly.pdbx_seq_one_letter_code
_entity_poly.pdbx_strand_id
1 'polypeptide(L)'
;MWFISPAAPAPIPASERKATMKRQEFLIALPATAALPVAIGAATAASPLPSDKPVAPTPLERPIETVRGDMRYRALGRTGEEVSLVGLGGHHIGRQKEEMESIAIIRAAVDSGITFMDNCWDYHDGGSEVRMGKALRDGYRKKVFLMTKIDGRTKKAAAEQIDQSLQRLQTGVIDLIQHHEVLRLEDPDRIFAEGGAQEAVLEAKKAGKIRFVGFTGHKDPLVHLRMLEVAAKHGFRFDTVQMPLNLMDAHFRSFEKHVLPALVKEGIGVLGMKSMGDGLILKSKTVTPVECLHYAMTLPTATVITGIDSLEILKQALEAVKTFRPLTAEQVAALLRRTAKAASEGRFEPFKTTNGFDGTAQHPEWLGAPDKGPG
;
A
#
# COMPACT_ATOMS: atom_id res chain seq x y z
N MET A 1 -9.49 -54.03 21.95
CA MET A 1 -8.98 -54.97 20.91
C MET A 1 -8.38 -54.15 19.78
N TRP A 2 -7.05 -54.25 19.70
CA TRP A 2 -6.12 -53.98 18.59
C TRP A 2 -6.13 -52.63 17.88
N PHE A 3 -5.10 -51.86 18.24
CA PHE A 3 -4.46 -50.76 17.51
C PHE A 3 -3.75 -51.30 16.26
N ILE A 4 -3.84 -50.59 15.12
CA ILE A 4 -2.84 -50.67 14.05
C ILE A 4 -2.46 -49.22 13.69
N SER A 5 -1.21 -48.85 14.00
CA SER A 5 -0.52 -47.66 13.57
C SER A 5 0.10 -47.87 12.20
N PRO A 6 0.08 -46.95 11.23
CA PRO A 6 0.89 -47.08 10.04
C PRO A 6 2.30 -46.48 10.25
N ALA A 7 3.29 -47.22 9.75
CA ALA A 7 4.70 -47.01 9.84
C ALA A 7 5.20 -45.77 9.08
N ALA A 8 6.30 -45.22 9.59
CA ALA A 8 7.09 -44.13 9.00
C ALA A 8 7.83 -44.64 7.74
N PRO A 9 8.06 -43.79 6.73
CA PRO A 9 8.90 -44.14 5.59
C PRO A 9 10.40 -44.01 5.94
N ALA A 10 11.21 -44.92 5.35
CA ALA A 10 12.63 -45.09 5.53
C ALA A 10 13.46 -43.95 4.87
N PRO A 11 14.72 -43.73 5.33
CA PRO A 11 15.59 -42.68 4.82
C PRO A 11 16.23 -43.03 3.48
N ILE A 12 16.41 -42.03 2.62
CA ILE A 12 17.09 -42.10 1.33
C ILE A 12 18.59 -42.03 1.55
N PRO A 13 19.40 -42.87 0.86
CA PRO A 13 20.87 -42.90 1.07
C PRO A 13 21.57 -41.76 0.32
N ALA A 14 22.56 -41.21 0.98
CA ALA A 14 23.52 -40.26 0.45
C ALA A 14 24.54 -40.96 -0.44
N SER A 15 24.64 -40.64 -1.72
CA SER A 15 25.86 -40.71 -2.53
C SER A 15 25.62 -40.04 -3.88
N GLU A 16 26.32 -38.94 -4.13
CA GLU A 16 27.16 -38.73 -5.31
C GLU A 16 27.83 -37.35 -5.27
N ARG A 17 28.98 -37.43 -5.00
CA ARG A 17 30.33 -36.87 -5.24
C ARG A 17 30.39 -35.67 -6.20
N LYS A 18 31.08 -34.68 -5.67
CA LYS A 18 31.76 -33.55 -6.29
C LYS A 18 32.46 -33.93 -7.60
N ALA A 19 32.19 -33.15 -8.65
CA ALA A 19 33.09 -33.03 -9.80
C ALA A 19 33.63 -31.60 -9.86
N THR A 20 34.90 -31.45 -9.54
CA THR A 20 35.71 -30.25 -9.73
C THR A 20 36.10 -30.18 -11.20
N MET A 21 35.75 -29.13 -11.90
CA MET A 21 36.31 -28.87 -13.25
C MET A 21 37.23 -27.66 -13.23
N LYS A 22 38.48 -27.93 -13.68
CA LYS A 22 39.61 -27.00 -13.79
C LYS A 22 39.35 -25.98 -14.93
N ARG A 23 39.73 -24.72 -14.67
CA ARG A 23 39.95 -23.68 -15.68
C ARG A 23 41.03 -24.16 -16.67
N GLN A 24 40.72 -24.16 -17.95
CA GLN A 24 41.70 -24.09 -19.03
C GLN A 24 41.44 -22.80 -19.83
N GLU A 25 42.51 -22.00 -19.87
CA GLU A 25 42.62 -20.80 -20.67
C GLU A 25 42.67 -21.17 -22.17
N PHE A 26 41.82 -20.54 -23.00
CA PHE A 26 42.04 -20.53 -24.43
C PHE A 26 42.15 -19.05 -24.89
N LEU A 27 43.39 -18.65 -25.18
CA LEU A 27 43.70 -17.45 -25.90
C LEU A 27 43.41 -17.70 -27.38
N ILE A 28 42.43 -17.02 -27.94
CA ILE A 28 42.26 -16.86 -29.38
C ILE A 28 42.35 -15.36 -29.70
N ALA A 29 43.40 -14.99 -30.46
CA ALA A 29 43.60 -13.65 -30.97
C ALA A 29 42.59 -13.36 -32.09
N LEU A 30 41.84 -12.25 -31.98
CA LEU A 30 41.03 -11.69 -33.06
C LEU A 30 41.60 -10.32 -33.49
N PRO A 31 41.51 -9.96 -34.78
CA PRO A 31 42.13 -8.77 -35.30
C PRO A 31 41.38 -7.49 -34.94
N ALA A 32 42.12 -6.41 -34.75
CA ALA A 32 41.63 -5.09 -34.44
C ALA A 32 40.77 -4.52 -35.62
N THR A 33 39.47 -4.32 -35.36
CA THR A 33 38.60 -3.47 -36.16
C THR A 33 38.30 -2.21 -35.37
N ALA A 34 38.45 -1.05 -36.04
CA ALA A 34 38.29 0.28 -35.48
C ALA A 34 36.89 0.48 -34.88
N ALA A 35 36.85 0.83 -33.60
CA ALA A 35 35.62 1.21 -32.91
C ALA A 35 35.31 2.69 -33.21
N LEU A 36 34.16 2.93 -33.84
CA LEU A 36 33.51 4.24 -33.84
C LEU A 36 32.92 4.49 -32.41
N PRO A 37 33.01 5.72 -31.89
CA PRO A 37 32.44 6.01 -30.58
C PRO A 37 30.91 6.00 -30.69
N VAL A 38 30.28 5.03 -30.06
CA VAL A 38 28.84 5.07 -29.73
C VAL A 38 28.68 6.12 -28.64
N ALA A 39 27.98 7.21 -28.97
CA ALA A 39 27.55 8.19 -27.97
C ALA A 39 26.61 7.50 -27.00
N ILE A 40 27.08 7.24 -25.80
CA ILE A 40 26.25 6.82 -24.67
C ILE A 40 25.33 8.01 -24.34
N GLY A 41 24.05 7.89 -24.72
CA GLY A 41 23.03 8.84 -24.31
C GLY A 41 23.06 8.97 -22.82
N ALA A 42 23.30 10.17 -22.32
CA ALA A 42 23.28 10.50 -20.92
C ALA A 42 21.89 10.15 -20.37
N ALA A 43 21.82 9.17 -19.49
CA ALA A 43 20.64 8.96 -18.66
C ALA A 43 20.36 10.31 -17.97
N THR A 44 19.20 10.89 -18.25
CA THR A 44 18.73 12.09 -17.55
C THR A 44 18.64 11.76 -16.08
N ALA A 45 19.59 12.26 -15.30
CA ALA A 45 19.57 12.15 -13.87
C ALA A 45 18.23 12.74 -13.36
N ALA A 46 17.49 11.95 -12.60
CA ALA A 46 16.31 12.42 -11.93
C ALA A 46 16.66 13.70 -11.14
N SER A 47 15.85 14.73 -11.30
CA SER A 47 16.05 15.98 -10.57
C SER A 47 16.12 15.68 -9.07
N PRO A 48 17.08 16.22 -8.33
CA PRO A 48 17.17 16.01 -6.90
C PRO A 48 15.91 16.56 -6.21
N LEU A 49 15.46 15.86 -5.15
CA LEU A 49 14.40 16.37 -4.28
C LEU A 49 14.71 17.81 -3.85
N PRO A 50 13.69 18.69 -3.73
CA PRO A 50 13.87 20.00 -3.14
C PRO A 50 14.58 19.84 -1.79
N SER A 51 15.60 20.67 -1.52
CA SER A 51 16.42 20.54 -0.31
C SER A 51 15.56 20.44 0.95
N ASP A 52 15.86 19.49 1.82
CA ASP A 52 15.24 19.28 3.15
C ASP A 52 15.49 20.43 4.15
N LYS A 53 15.57 21.66 3.68
CA LYS A 53 15.60 22.80 4.61
C LYS A 53 14.28 22.81 5.37
N PRO A 54 14.29 22.88 6.70
CA PRO A 54 13.07 22.94 7.49
C PRO A 54 12.33 24.25 7.17
N VAL A 55 11.38 24.20 6.27
CA VAL A 55 10.33 25.19 6.18
C VAL A 55 9.40 24.86 7.35
N ALA A 56 9.16 25.84 8.23
CA ALA A 56 8.17 25.67 9.29
C ALA A 56 6.85 25.24 8.64
N PRO A 57 6.30 24.07 8.96
CA PRO A 57 5.13 23.57 8.27
C PRO A 57 3.96 24.51 8.58
N THR A 58 3.42 25.13 7.55
CA THR A 58 2.08 25.72 7.64
C THR A 58 1.14 24.59 8.03
N PRO A 59 0.33 24.70 9.09
CA PRO A 59 -0.60 23.65 9.46
C PRO A 59 -1.50 23.35 8.28
N LEU A 60 -1.41 22.12 7.75
CA LEU A 60 -2.30 21.67 6.69
C LEU A 60 -3.71 21.53 7.25
N GLU A 61 -4.70 21.98 6.50
CA GLU A 61 -6.09 21.88 6.90
C GLU A 61 -6.51 20.40 6.96
N ARG A 62 -7.10 20.01 8.09
CA ARG A 62 -7.62 18.66 8.29
C ARG A 62 -9.01 18.53 7.66
N PRO A 63 -9.38 17.31 7.20
CA PRO A 63 -10.74 17.05 6.73
C PRO A 63 -11.79 17.40 7.78
N ILE A 64 -12.98 17.78 7.34
CA ILE A 64 -14.15 17.94 8.22
C ILE A 64 -14.37 16.64 8.98
N GLU A 65 -14.53 16.73 10.30
CA GLU A 65 -14.65 15.59 11.20
C GLU A 65 -15.99 15.63 11.93
N THR A 66 -16.69 14.49 11.98
CA THR A 66 -17.88 14.24 12.80
C THR A 66 -17.61 13.13 13.81
N VAL A 67 -18.36 13.13 14.91
CA VAL A 67 -18.22 12.10 15.98
C VAL A 67 -19.58 11.44 16.19
N ARG A 68 -19.60 10.09 16.15
CA ARG A 68 -20.79 9.28 16.43
C ARG A 68 -20.41 8.20 17.44
N GLY A 69 -20.91 8.31 18.67
CA GLY A 69 -20.44 7.48 19.77
C GLY A 69 -18.97 7.71 20.06
N ASP A 70 -18.19 6.64 20.12
CA ASP A 70 -16.74 6.69 20.34
C ASP A 70 -15.94 6.78 19.00
N MET A 71 -16.62 6.66 17.84
CA MET A 71 -15.97 6.71 16.54
C MET A 71 -15.99 8.11 15.93
N ARG A 72 -14.88 8.46 15.29
CA ARG A 72 -14.70 9.68 14.52
C ARG A 72 -14.73 9.37 13.03
N TYR A 73 -15.33 10.26 12.25
CA TYR A 73 -15.46 10.14 10.81
C TYR A 73 -14.95 11.39 10.14
N ARG A 74 -14.31 11.24 8.98
CA ARG A 74 -13.78 12.36 8.21
C ARG A 74 -14.22 12.29 6.77
N ALA A 75 -14.38 13.46 6.15
CA ALA A 75 -14.64 13.58 4.73
C ALA A 75 -13.49 12.95 3.92
N LEU A 76 -13.84 12.14 2.92
CA LEU A 76 -12.90 11.48 2.02
C LEU A 76 -12.60 12.37 0.81
N GLY A 77 -11.77 13.37 1.00
CA GLY A 77 -11.45 14.33 -0.03
C GLY A 77 -12.71 15.02 -0.58
N ARG A 78 -12.86 15.05 -1.90
CA ARG A 78 -14.03 15.64 -2.61
C ARG A 78 -15.06 14.61 -3.08
N THR A 79 -14.99 13.38 -2.58
CA THR A 79 -15.89 12.29 -2.99
C THR A 79 -17.33 12.48 -2.53
N GLY A 80 -17.56 13.30 -1.53
CA GLY A 80 -18.85 13.41 -0.84
C GLY A 80 -19.07 12.30 0.20
N GLU A 81 -18.16 11.37 0.32
CA GLU A 81 -18.20 10.28 1.30
C GLU A 81 -17.52 10.68 2.62
N GLU A 82 -17.97 10.05 3.69
CA GLU A 82 -17.38 10.14 5.01
C GLU A 82 -16.98 8.75 5.49
N VAL A 83 -15.78 8.61 6.03
CA VAL A 83 -15.23 7.33 6.46
C VAL A 83 -14.70 7.39 7.88
N SER A 84 -14.68 6.26 8.58
CA SER A 84 -14.12 6.18 9.94
C SER A 84 -12.64 6.56 9.95
N LEU A 85 -12.20 7.26 11.01
CA LEU A 85 -10.83 7.74 11.18
C LEU A 85 -9.81 6.59 11.22
N VAL A 86 -10.23 5.39 11.59
CA VAL A 86 -9.47 4.14 11.48
C VAL A 86 -10.12 3.25 10.43
N GLY A 87 -9.31 2.67 9.54
CA GLY A 87 -9.69 1.68 8.56
C GLY A 87 -9.11 0.29 8.89
N LEU A 88 -9.86 -0.77 8.56
CA LEU A 88 -9.43 -2.15 8.72
C LEU A 88 -8.54 -2.58 7.56
N GLY A 89 -7.27 -2.93 7.84
CA GLY A 89 -6.29 -3.36 6.85
C GLY A 89 -6.45 -4.82 6.43
N GLY A 90 -6.70 -5.06 5.15
CA GLY A 90 -6.99 -6.39 4.58
C GLY A 90 -5.84 -7.38 4.66
N HIS A 91 -4.59 -6.92 4.57
CA HIS A 91 -3.45 -7.83 4.65
C HIS A 91 -3.43 -8.62 5.96
N HIS A 92 -3.74 -7.98 7.09
CA HIS A 92 -3.70 -8.62 8.40
C HIS A 92 -4.85 -9.59 8.63
N ILE A 93 -6.05 -9.29 8.16
CA ILE A 93 -7.20 -10.19 8.29
C ILE A 93 -7.12 -11.44 7.39
N GLY A 94 -6.18 -11.50 6.46
CA GLY A 94 -5.87 -12.69 5.69
C GLY A 94 -4.96 -13.69 6.41
N ARG A 95 -4.33 -13.29 7.54
CA ARG A 95 -3.31 -14.07 8.26
C ARG A 95 -3.86 -15.13 9.21
N GLN A 96 -5.12 -15.02 9.66
CA GLN A 96 -5.70 -15.95 10.61
C GLN A 96 -5.71 -17.36 10.02
N LYS A 97 -5.40 -18.36 10.88
CA LYS A 97 -5.44 -19.75 10.47
C LYS A 97 -6.85 -20.18 10.07
N GLU A 98 -7.81 -19.81 10.91
CA GLU A 98 -9.21 -20.14 10.68
C GLU A 98 -9.95 -18.94 10.04
N GLU A 99 -10.65 -19.19 8.95
CA GLU A 99 -11.42 -18.15 8.24
C GLU A 99 -12.45 -17.46 9.14
N MET A 100 -13.08 -18.21 10.02
CA MET A 100 -14.09 -17.69 10.94
C MET A 100 -13.56 -16.63 11.91
N GLU A 101 -12.27 -16.68 12.26
CA GLU A 101 -11.62 -15.64 13.07
C GLU A 101 -11.57 -14.31 12.30
N SER A 102 -11.20 -14.35 11.03
CA SER A 102 -11.19 -13.16 10.17
C SER A 102 -12.60 -12.56 10.04
N ILE A 103 -13.60 -13.41 9.81
CA ILE A 103 -15.01 -12.97 9.68
C ILE A 103 -15.48 -12.33 10.99
N ALA A 104 -15.14 -12.91 12.14
CA ALA A 104 -15.48 -12.36 13.46
C ALA A 104 -14.82 -10.98 13.68
N ILE A 105 -13.53 -10.82 13.35
CA ILE A 105 -12.81 -9.54 13.46
C ILE A 105 -13.45 -8.48 12.55
N ILE A 106 -13.74 -8.81 11.30
CA ILE A 106 -14.34 -7.87 10.34
C ILE A 106 -15.70 -7.41 10.83
N ARG A 107 -16.58 -8.35 11.25
CA ARG A 107 -17.92 -8.01 11.74
C ARG A 107 -17.85 -7.18 13.02
N ALA A 108 -17.01 -7.55 13.97
CA ALA A 108 -16.79 -6.79 15.20
C ALA A 108 -16.29 -5.36 14.91
N ALA A 109 -15.39 -5.19 13.91
CA ALA A 109 -14.92 -3.89 13.48
C ALA A 109 -16.07 -3.02 12.94
N VAL A 110 -16.91 -3.58 12.05
CA VAL A 110 -18.08 -2.87 11.49
C VAL A 110 -19.08 -2.51 12.58
N ASP A 111 -19.39 -3.43 13.49
CA ASP A 111 -20.34 -3.20 14.60
C ASP A 111 -19.82 -2.17 15.61
N SER A 112 -18.49 -1.97 15.66
CA SER A 112 -17.83 -0.91 16.45
C SER A 112 -17.71 0.43 15.70
N GLY A 113 -18.28 0.55 14.50
CA GLY A 113 -18.32 1.80 13.73
C GLY A 113 -17.17 2.01 12.75
N ILE A 114 -16.28 1.04 12.55
CA ILE A 114 -15.29 1.10 11.47
C ILE A 114 -16.01 0.90 10.13
N THR A 115 -15.95 1.92 9.27
CA THR A 115 -16.61 1.87 7.96
C THR A 115 -15.66 1.67 6.80
N PHE A 116 -14.37 1.98 6.94
CA PHE A 116 -13.40 1.82 5.85
C PHE A 116 -12.76 0.43 5.89
N MET A 117 -12.98 -0.34 4.81
CA MET A 117 -12.44 -1.69 4.62
C MET A 117 -11.41 -1.67 3.49
N ASP A 118 -10.14 -1.87 3.83
CA ASP A 118 -9.04 -2.01 2.88
C ASP A 118 -8.87 -3.48 2.48
N ASN A 119 -8.62 -3.73 1.19
CA ASN A 119 -8.20 -5.02 0.68
C ASN A 119 -7.28 -4.87 -0.54
N CYS A 120 -6.85 -5.98 -1.14
CA CYS A 120 -6.11 -6.06 -2.38
C CYS A 120 -6.34 -7.39 -3.06
N TRP A 121 -6.30 -7.38 -4.40
CA TRP A 121 -6.43 -8.57 -5.23
C TRP A 121 -5.39 -9.65 -4.91
N ASP A 122 -4.15 -9.25 -4.60
CA ASP A 122 -3.03 -10.14 -4.31
C ASP A 122 -2.95 -10.65 -2.87
N TYR A 123 -3.62 -9.98 -1.90
CA TYR A 123 -3.45 -10.33 -0.49
C TYR A 123 -3.84 -11.79 -0.21
N HIS A 124 -2.82 -12.59 0.15
CA HIS A 124 -2.97 -14.03 0.41
C HIS A 124 -3.61 -14.78 -0.75
N ASP A 125 -3.14 -14.52 -1.97
CA ASP A 125 -3.66 -15.11 -3.22
C ASP A 125 -5.18 -14.90 -3.40
N GLY A 126 -5.67 -13.74 -2.96
CA GLY A 126 -7.08 -13.37 -2.96
C GLY A 126 -7.89 -13.90 -1.77
N GLY A 127 -7.28 -14.66 -0.88
CA GLY A 127 -7.94 -15.19 0.31
C GLY A 127 -8.49 -14.11 1.23
N SER A 128 -7.81 -12.96 1.31
CA SER A 128 -8.31 -11.82 2.09
C SER A 128 -9.61 -11.25 1.53
N GLU A 129 -9.73 -11.09 0.20
CA GLU A 129 -10.99 -10.66 -0.43
C GLU A 129 -12.12 -11.66 -0.22
N VAL A 130 -11.84 -12.98 -0.30
CA VAL A 130 -12.84 -14.02 -0.06
C VAL A 130 -13.39 -13.95 1.37
N ARG A 131 -12.52 -13.78 2.37
CA ARG A 131 -12.92 -13.62 3.78
C ARG A 131 -13.73 -12.35 4.00
N MET A 132 -13.30 -11.23 3.41
CA MET A 132 -14.02 -9.96 3.44
C MET A 132 -15.42 -10.10 2.82
N GLY A 133 -15.53 -10.70 1.62
CA GLY A 133 -16.80 -10.93 0.95
C GLY A 133 -17.78 -11.74 1.80
N LYS A 134 -17.31 -12.82 2.44
CA LYS A 134 -18.13 -13.63 3.36
C LYS A 134 -18.57 -12.84 4.60
N ALA A 135 -17.68 -12.04 5.18
CA ALA A 135 -17.98 -11.23 6.35
C ALA A 135 -19.02 -10.14 6.07
N LEU A 136 -19.00 -9.59 4.85
CA LEU A 136 -19.89 -8.51 4.44
C LEU A 136 -21.29 -8.95 3.97
N ARG A 137 -21.60 -10.25 4.04
CA ARG A 137 -22.98 -10.76 3.84
C ARG A 137 -23.94 -10.21 4.91
N ASP A 138 -25.18 -10.58 4.82
CA ASP A 138 -26.20 -10.31 5.83
C ASP A 138 -26.40 -8.81 6.13
N GLY A 139 -26.25 -7.96 5.11
CA GLY A 139 -26.44 -6.51 5.21
C GLY A 139 -25.20 -5.72 5.64
N TYR A 140 -24.10 -6.36 6.01
CA TYR A 140 -22.86 -5.68 6.41
C TYR A 140 -22.26 -4.84 5.30
N ARG A 141 -22.34 -5.30 4.01
CA ARG A 141 -21.83 -4.53 2.85
C ARG A 141 -22.35 -3.09 2.79
N LYS A 142 -23.61 -2.86 3.21
CA LYS A 142 -24.24 -1.54 3.19
C LYS A 142 -23.71 -0.59 4.27
N LYS A 143 -23.00 -1.11 5.26
CA LYS A 143 -22.47 -0.34 6.39
C LYS A 143 -21.04 0.16 6.14
N VAL A 144 -20.41 -0.25 5.03
CA VAL A 144 -18.98 -0.01 4.81
C VAL A 144 -18.68 0.65 3.48
N PHE A 145 -17.59 1.39 3.45
CA PHE A 145 -16.89 1.85 2.26
C PHE A 145 -15.80 0.84 1.94
N LEU A 146 -15.99 0.08 0.86
CA LEU A 146 -15.16 -1.07 0.50
C LEU A 146 -14.12 -0.66 -0.55
N MET A 147 -12.86 -0.84 -0.23
CA MET A 147 -11.73 -0.58 -1.12
C MET A 147 -10.97 -1.86 -1.40
N THR A 148 -10.54 -2.02 -2.66
CA THR A 148 -9.53 -3.00 -3.04
C THR A 148 -8.55 -2.41 -4.06
N LYS A 149 -7.55 -3.19 -4.48
CA LYS A 149 -6.46 -2.74 -5.34
C LYS A 149 -6.19 -3.76 -6.44
N ILE A 150 -5.60 -3.29 -7.54
CA ILE A 150 -5.17 -4.11 -8.67
C ILE A 150 -3.68 -3.90 -8.94
N ASP A 151 -2.99 -4.96 -9.32
CA ASP A 151 -1.54 -4.97 -9.59
C ASP A 151 -1.21 -4.94 -11.08
N GLY A 152 -2.14 -5.41 -11.93
CA GLY A 152 -1.99 -5.44 -13.37
C GLY A 152 -1.80 -4.05 -13.98
N ARG A 153 -0.80 -3.91 -14.88
CA ARG A 153 -0.50 -2.65 -15.57
C ARG A 153 -1.08 -2.59 -16.97
N THR A 154 -1.52 -3.72 -17.53
CA THR A 154 -2.22 -3.75 -18.83
C THR A 154 -3.73 -3.68 -18.62
N LYS A 155 -4.45 -3.18 -19.63
CA LYS A 155 -5.92 -3.12 -19.64
C LYS A 155 -6.54 -4.50 -19.36
N LYS A 156 -6.02 -5.55 -20.03
CA LYS A 156 -6.52 -6.91 -19.87
C LYS A 156 -6.36 -7.40 -18.43
N ALA A 157 -5.15 -7.33 -17.88
CA ALA A 157 -4.88 -7.79 -16.53
C ALA A 157 -5.70 -7.02 -15.48
N ALA A 158 -5.80 -5.70 -15.63
CA ALA A 158 -6.59 -4.86 -14.74
C ALA A 158 -8.09 -5.22 -14.77
N ALA A 159 -8.67 -5.43 -15.96
CA ALA A 159 -10.07 -5.83 -16.12
C ALA A 159 -10.34 -7.20 -15.45
N GLU A 160 -9.47 -8.17 -15.68
CA GLU A 160 -9.56 -9.52 -15.08
C GLU A 160 -9.48 -9.46 -13.55
N GLN A 161 -8.55 -8.65 -13.01
CA GLN A 161 -8.39 -8.48 -11.56
C GLN A 161 -9.58 -7.77 -10.92
N ILE A 162 -10.16 -6.75 -11.56
CA ILE A 162 -11.40 -6.10 -11.09
C ILE A 162 -12.55 -7.10 -11.02
N ASP A 163 -12.75 -7.91 -12.06
CA ASP A 163 -13.84 -8.89 -12.11
C ASP A 163 -13.64 -10.00 -11.07
N GLN A 164 -12.40 -10.48 -10.86
CA GLN A 164 -12.06 -11.44 -9.81
C GLN A 164 -12.31 -10.83 -8.41
N SER A 165 -11.94 -9.57 -8.18
CA SER A 165 -12.18 -8.88 -6.90
C SER A 165 -13.68 -8.75 -6.61
N LEU A 166 -14.51 -8.38 -7.60
CA LEU A 166 -15.97 -8.35 -7.46
C LEU A 166 -16.53 -9.71 -7.06
N GLN A 167 -16.04 -10.77 -7.70
CA GLN A 167 -16.46 -12.14 -7.41
C GLN A 167 -16.06 -12.58 -6.00
N ARG A 168 -14.78 -12.37 -5.59
CA ARG A 168 -14.25 -12.74 -4.28
C ARG A 168 -14.92 -11.96 -3.15
N LEU A 169 -15.11 -10.67 -3.35
CA LEU A 169 -15.79 -9.75 -2.43
C LEU A 169 -17.31 -9.92 -2.42
N GLN A 170 -17.88 -10.72 -3.33
CA GLN A 170 -19.31 -11.02 -3.44
C GLN A 170 -20.18 -9.75 -3.52
N THR A 171 -19.76 -8.80 -4.31
CA THR A 171 -20.43 -7.50 -4.47
C THR A 171 -20.51 -7.12 -5.95
N GLY A 172 -21.55 -6.41 -6.34
CA GLY A 172 -21.65 -5.83 -7.67
C GLY A 172 -20.90 -4.50 -7.83
N VAL A 173 -20.49 -3.87 -6.70
CA VAL A 173 -19.85 -2.55 -6.71
C VAL A 173 -18.74 -2.52 -5.66
N ILE A 174 -17.55 -2.05 -6.06
CA ILE A 174 -16.44 -1.67 -5.20
C ILE A 174 -16.49 -0.14 -5.06
N ASP A 175 -16.41 0.38 -3.82
CA ASP A 175 -16.47 1.83 -3.63
C ASP A 175 -15.20 2.52 -4.14
N LEU A 176 -14.04 1.96 -3.87
CA LEU A 176 -12.76 2.53 -4.31
C LEU A 176 -11.85 1.43 -4.87
N ILE A 177 -11.38 1.60 -6.10
CA ILE A 177 -10.29 0.80 -6.66
C ILE A 177 -9.00 1.61 -6.67
N GLN A 178 -7.87 0.97 -6.37
CA GLN A 178 -6.57 1.61 -6.43
C GLN A 178 -5.61 0.85 -7.34
N HIS A 179 -4.79 1.57 -8.11
CA HIS A 179 -3.57 1.01 -8.68
C HIS A 179 -2.61 0.71 -7.53
N HIS A 180 -2.30 -0.57 -7.33
CA HIS A 180 -1.44 -1.04 -6.23
C HIS A 180 0.03 -0.88 -6.57
N GLU A 181 0.86 -0.67 -5.56
CA GLU A 181 2.32 -0.71 -5.66
C GLU A 181 2.89 0.10 -6.84
N VAL A 182 2.46 1.35 -6.98
CA VAL A 182 3.11 2.29 -7.89
C VAL A 182 4.47 2.65 -7.28
N LEU A 183 5.51 1.90 -7.65
CA LEU A 183 6.81 1.87 -6.96
C LEU A 183 7.96 2.39 -7.82
N ARG A 184 7.79 2.41 -9.16
CA ARG A 184 8.80 2.79 -10.14
C ARG A 184 8.38 4.04 -10.88
N LEU A 185 9.34 4.82 -11.34
CA LEU A 185 9.06 6.05 -12.10
C LEU A 185 8.35 5.80 -13.44
N GLU A 186 8.51 4.60 -14.01
CA GLU A 186 7.84 4.17 -15.23
C GLU A 186 6.43 3.58 -15.00
N ASP A 187 6.05 3.20 -13.77
CA ASP A 187 4.72 2.65 -13.49
C ASP A 187 3.58 3.59 -13.90
N PRO A 188 3.65 4.92 -13.63
CA PRO A 188 2.63 5.86 -14.10
C PRO A 188 2.44 5.86 -15.62
N ASP A 189 3.55 5.85 -16.37
CA ASP A 189 3.49 5.87 -17.83
C ASP A 189 2.87 4.56 -18.37
N ARG A 190 3.17 3.40 -17.79
CA ARG A 190 2.53 2.12 -18.13
C ARG A 190 1.03 2.09 -17.83
N ILE A 191 0.64 2.62 -16.68
CA ILE A 191 -0.76 2.66 -16.25
C ILE A 191 -1.60 3.51 -17.20
N PHE A 192 -1.06 4.65 -17.68
CA PHE A 192 -1.76 5.59 -18.53
C PHE A 192 -1.48 5.41 -20.04
N ALA A 193 -0.63 4.45 -20.44
CA ALA A 193 -0.40 4.13 -21.84
C ALA A 193 -1.68 3.63 -22.54
N GLU A 194 -1.68 3.65 -23.88
CA GLU A 194 -2.69 2.95 -24.68
C GLU A 194 -2.67 1.46 -24.34
N GLY A 195 -3.84 0.88 -24.04
CA GLY A 195 -3.95 -0.47 -23.52
C GLY A 195 -3.47 -0.65 -22.08
N GLY A 196 -3.23 0.44 -21.35
CA GLY A 196 -2.84 0.44 -19.95
C GLY A 196 -4.01 0.21 -18.97
N ALA A 197 -3.66 -0.02 -17.71
CA ALA A 197 -4.63 -0.38 -16.67
C ALA A 197 -5.70 0.71 -16.44
N GLN A 198 -5.36 1.99 -16.64
CA GLN A 198 -6.30 3.08 -16.44
C GLN A 198 -7.52 3.00 -17.36
N GLU A 199 -7.37 2.49 -18.59
CA GLU A 199 -8.51 2.30 -19.48
C GLU A 199 -9.53 1.32 -18.90
N ALA A 200 -9.08 0.17 -18.37
CA ALA A 200 -9.96 -0.82 -17.74
C ALA A 200 -10.66 -0.25 -16.51
N VAL A 201 -9.96 0.55 -15.71
CA VAL A 201 -10.52 1.21 -14.53
C VAL A 201 -11.62 2.20 -14.93
N LEU A 202 -11.42 3.00 -15.99
CA LEU A 202 -12.42 3.94 -16.50
C LEU A 202 -13.63 3.21 -17.09
N GLU A 203 -13.43 2.12 -17.81
CA GLU A 203 -14.51 1.27 -18.33
C GLU A 203 -15.34 0.65 -17.18
N ALA A 204 -14.67 0.11 -16.14
CA ALA A 204 -15.34 -0.41 -14.95
C ALA A 204 -16.13 0.68 -14.20
N LYS A 205 -15.59 1.91 -14.11
CA LYS A 205 -16.29 3.07 -13.52
C LYS A 205 -17.52 3.44 -14.34
N LYS A 206 -17.39 3.49 -15.67
CA LYS A 206 -18.52 3.75 -16.58
C LYS A 206 -19.59 2.67 -16.50
N ALA A 207 -19.21 1.43 -16.29
CA ALA A 207 -20.12 0.29 -16.11
C ALA A 207 -20.75 0.24 -14.70
N GLY A 208 -20.41 1.14 -13.79
CA GLY A 208 -20.93 1.17 -12.41
C GLY A 208 -20.35 0.09 -11.50
N LYS A 209 -19.31 -0.62 -11.93
CA LYS A 209 -18.61 -1.62 -11.11
C LYS A 209 -17.76 -1.02 -10.00
N ILE A 210 -17.26 0.21 -10.21
CA ILE A 210 -16.47 0.97 -9.24
C ILE A 210 -16.96 2.41 -9.16
N ARG A 211 -16.81 3.06 -8.00
CA ARG A 211 -17.26 4.43 -7.78
C ARG A 211 -16.12 5.43 -7.87
N PHE A 212 -15.04 5.16 -7.14
CA PHE A 212 -13.89 6.05 -6.99
C PHE A 212 -12.59 5.35 -7.39
N VAL A 213 -11.58 6.15 -7.75
CA VAL A 213 -10.28 5.68 -8.23
C VAL A 213 -9.16 6.34 -7.44
N GLY A 214 -8.23 5.53 -6.98
CA GLY A 214 -7.04 5.98 -6.29
C GLY A 214 -5.78 5.23 -6.71
N PHE A 215 -4.69 5.49 -6.03
CA PHE A 215 -3.49 4.70 -6.15
C PHE A 215 -2.73 4.62 -4.82
N THR A 216 -1.82 3.66 -4.73
CA THR A 216 -0.94 3.47 -3.57
C THR A 216 0.46 3.05 -3.99
N GLY A 217 1.39 3.36 -3.15
CA GLY A 217 2.79 2.95 -3.21
C GLY A 217 3.46 3.25 -1.88
N HIS A 218 4.68 2.80 -1.72
CA HIS A 218 5.35 2.96 -0.43
C HIS A 218 6.87 3.16 -0.53
N LYS A 219 7.41 3.18 -1.75
CA LYS A 219 8.86 3.17 -1.99
C LYS A 219 9.48 4.57 -1.93
N ASP A 220 8.92 5.50 -2.69
CA ASP A 220 9.50 6.82 -2.86
C ASP A 220 8.40 7.87 -3.15
N PRO A 221 8.40 9.03 -2.46
CA PRO A 221 7.46 10.11 -2.71
C PRO A 221 7.54 10.68 -4.13
N LEU A 222 8.71 10.62 -4.80
CA LEU A 222 8.85 11.07 -6.19
C LEU A 222 7.95 10.29 -7.16
N VAL A 223 7.79 8.99 -6.92
CA VAL A 223 6.90 8.15 -7.74
C VAL A 223 5.45 8.59 -7.60
N HIS A 224 5.03 8.96 -6.38
CA HIS A 224 3.68 9.51 -6.15
C HIS A 224 3.47 10.84 -6.85
N LEU A 225 4.44 11.75 -6.77
CA LEU A 225 4.37 13.04 -7.45
C LEU A 225 4.34 12.83 -8.97
N ARG A 226 5.14 11.89 -9.50
CA ARG A 226 5.10 11.51 -10.92
C ARG A 226 3.74 10.96 -11.33
N MET A 227 3.12 10.12 -10.49
CA MET A 227 1.78 9.57 -10.77
C MET A 227 0.72 10.67 -10.86
N LEU A 228 0.76 11.66 -9.98
CA LEU A 228 -0.14 12.82 -10.03
C LEU A 228 0.11 13.68 -11.28
N GLU A 229 1.38 13.90 -11.66
CA GLU A 229 1.76 14.64 -12.85
C GLU A 229 1.26 13.96 -14.13
N VAL A 230 1.50 12.64 -14.27
CA VAL A 230 1.05 11.87 -15.44
C VAL A 230 -0.47 11.86 -15.53
N ALA A 231 -1.16 11.61 -14.43
CA ALA A 231 -2.62 11.66 -14.40
C ALA A 231 -3.15 13.03 -14.89
N ALA A 232 -2.58 14.13 -14.40
CA ALA A 232 -2.97 15.48 -14.81
C ALA A 232 -2.73 15.72 -16.32
N LYS A 233 -1.63 15.22 -16.89
CA LYS A 233 -1.38 15.29 -18.35
C LYS A 233 -2.44 14.56 -19.18
N HIS A 234 -3.00 13.48 -18.63
CA HIS A 234 -4.11 12.74 -19.24
C HIS A 234 -5.50 13.30 -18.87
N GLY A 235 -5.58 14.49 -18.26
CA GLY A 235 -6.84 15.11 -17.85
C GLY A 235 -7.56 14.33 -16.74
N PHE A 236 -6.84 13.48 -16.00
CA PHE A 236 -7.39 12.66 -14.93
C PHE A 236 -6.93 13.17 -13.55
N ARG A 237 -7.80 13.01 -12.56
CA ARG A 237 -7.50 13.30 -11.16
C ARG A 237 -8.00 12.16 -10.29
N PHE A 238 -7.12 11.65 -9.44
CA PHE A 238 -7.47 10.64 -8.45
C PHE A 238 -8.40 11.18 -7.37
N ASP A 239 -9.29 10.32 -6.89
CA ASP A 239 -10.18 10.62 -5.76
C ASP A 239 -9.43 10.46 -4.43
N THR A 240 -8.51 9.49 -4.34
CA THR A 240 -7.72 9.19 -3.13
C THR A 240 -6.28 8.81 -3.46
N VAL A 241 -5.39 8.99 -2.46
CA VAL A 241 -4.01 8.47 -2.48
C VAL A 241 -3.69 7.82 -1.14
N GLN A 242 -3.19 6.58 -1.19
CA GLN A 242 -2.75 5.83 0.00
C GLN A 242 -1.23 5.79 0.05
N MET A 243 -0.66 6.15 1.19
CA MET A 243 0.78 6.23 1.36
C MET A 243 1.21 6.02 2.82
N PRO A 244 2.49 5.64 3.09
CA PRO A 244 3.02 5.59 4.44
C PRO A 244 2.93 6.96 5.11
N LEU A 245 2.33 7.01 6.28
CA LEU A 245 2.30 8.19 7.15
C LEU A 245 2.53 7.73 8.58
N ASN A 246 3.74 7.96 9.08
CA ASN A 246 4.17 7.49 10.39
C ASN A 246 5.33 8.34 10.94
N LEU A 247 5.71 8.10 12.19
CA LEU A 247 6.75 8.85 12.89
C LEU A 247 8.16 8.70 12.30
N MET A 248 8.43 7.64 11.51
CA MET A 248 9.71 7.44 10.83
C MET A 248 9.71 8.10 9.45
N ASP A 249 8.57 8.08 8.76
CA ASP A 249 8.38 8.73 7.45
C ASP A 249 8.77 10.20 7.48
N ALA A 250 8.45 10.91 8.56
CA ALA A 250 8.82 12.32 8.73
C ALA A 250 10.33 12.61 8.59
N HIS A 251 11.20 11.59 8.66
CA HIS A 251 12.65 11.73 8.65
C HIS A 251 13.34 11.17 7.40
N PHE A 252 12.72 10.24 6.69
CA PHE A 252 13.38 9.55 5.58
C PHE A 252 12.45 9.34 4.40
N ARG A 253 12.79 9.88 3.22
CA ARG A 253 11.98 9.83 1.99
C ARG A 253 10.50 10.09 2.32
N SER A 254 10.24 11.28 2.86
CA SER A 254 8.99 11.59 3.53
C SER A 254 7.84 11.83 2.56
N PHE A 255 6.83 10.99 2.62
CA PHE A 255 5.55 11.21 1.95
C PHE A 255 4.79 12.37 2.60
N GLU A 256 4.91 12.53 3.92
CA GLU A 256 4.31 13.64 4.66
C GLU A 256 4.82 14.99 4.15
N LYS A 257 6.13 15.13 3.94
CA LYS A 257 6.72 16.41 3.51
C LYS A 257 6.48 16.72 2.03
N HIS A 258 6.54 15.70 1.17
CA HIS A 258 6.59 15.92 -0.26
C HIS A 258 5.26 15.69 -0.98
N VAL A 259 4.45 14.73 -0.55
CA VAL A 259 3.21 14.34 -1.24
C VAL A 259 1.98 14.93 -0.56
N LEU A 260 1.90 14.84 0.76
CA LEU A 260 0.75 15.26 1.54
C LEU A 260 0.27 16.68 1.25
N PRO A 261 1.15 17.71 1.14
CA PRO A 261 0.73 19.08 0.84
C PRO A 261 0.03 19.21 -0.51
N ALA A 262 0.50 18.47 -1.53
CA ALA A 262 -0.13 18.47 -2.85
C ALA A 262 -1.54 17.86 -2.81
N LEU A 263 -1.71 16.75 -2.10
CA LEU A 263 -3.01 16.10 -1.97
C LEU A 263 -4.03 16.99 -1.26
N VAL A 264 -3.64 17.62 -0.16
CA VAL A 264 -4.51 18.55 0.60
C VAL A 264 -4.91 19.74 -0.27
N LYS A 265 -3.95 20.36 -0.97
CA LYS A 265 -4.22 21.48 -1.88
C LYS A 265 -5.24 21.12 -2.96
N GLU A 266 -5.19 19.91 -3.50
CA GLU A 266 -6.08 19.44 -4.54
C GLU A 266 -7.38 18.83 -4.00
N GLY A 267 -7.52 18.68 -2.69
CA GLY A 267 -8.68 18.06 -2.04
C GLY A 267 -8.80 16.57 -2.39
N ILE A 268 -7.67 15.88 -2.61
CA ILE A 268 -7.60 14.43 -2.79
C ILE A 268 -7.64 13.76 -1.41
N GLY A 269 -8.47 12.72 -1.26
CA GLY A 269 -8.60 11.98 -0.01
C GLY A 269 -7.30 11.28 0.38
N VAL A 270 -6.79 11.56 1.57
CA VAL A 270 -5.52 11.01 2.07
C VAL A 270 -5.78 9.76 2.90
N LEU A 271 -5.26 8.63 2.48
CA LEU A 271 -5.33 7.37 3.20
C LEU A 271 -3.95 7.07 3.80
N GLY A 272 -3.82 7.20 5.14
CA GLY A 272 -2.59 6.85 5.83
C GLY A 272 -2.47 5.34 6.00
N MET A 273 -1.31 4.78 5.74
CA MET A 273 -1.00 3.37 6.01
C MET A 273 0.35 3.21 6.68
N LYS A 274 0.65 1.98 7.12
CA LYS A 274 1.96 1.62 7.71
C LYS A 274 2.34 2.49 8.91
N SER A 275 1.34 2.94 9.69
CA SER A 275 1.54 3.74 10.91
C SER A 275 2.49 3.10 11.91
N MET A 276 2.56 1.77 11.94
CA MET A 276 3.49 0.97 12.76
C MET A 276 4.44 0.10 11.92
N GLY A 277 4.39 0.18 10.58
CA GLY A 277 5.27 -0.56 9.67
C GLY A 277 5.24 -2.07 9.89
N ASP A 278 4.05 -2.67 10.05
CA ASP A 278 3.86 -4.08 10.43
C ASP A 278 4.57 -4.43 11.76
N GLY A 279 4.51 -3.52 12.73
CA GLY A 279 5.15 -3.67 14.05
C GLY A 279 6.67 -3.39 14.05
N LEU A 280 7.29 -3.16 12.90
CA LEU A 280 8.73 -2.92 12.82
C LEU A 280 9.13 -1.62 13.50
N ILE A 281 8.32 -0.56 13.38
CA ILE A 281 8.55 0.73 14.03
C ILE A 281 8.60 0.57 15.56
N LEU A 282 7.76 -0.30 16.11
CA LEU A 282 7.72 -0.55 17.55
C LEU A 282 9.02 -1.24 18.06
N LYS A 283 9.75 -1.98 17.19
CA LYS A 283 11.03 -2.58 17.53
C LYS A 283 12.13 -1.53 17.80
N SER A 284 11.93 -0.29 17.37
CA SER A 284 12.80 0.84 17.73
C SER A 284 12.78 1.17 19.22
N LYS A 285 11.71 0.77 19.92
CA LYS A 285 11.43 1.09 21.33
C LYS A 285 11.37 2.60 21.61
N THR A 286 11.15 3.40 20.58
CA THR A 286 11.05 4.86 20.69
C THR A 286 9.61 5.35 20.81
N VAL A 287 8.64 4.54 20.42
CA VAL A 287 7.21 4.93 20.37
C VAL A 287 6.30 3.78 20.77
N THR A 288 5.10 4.12 21.22
CA THR A 288 4.02 3.17 21.53
C THR A 288 3.03 3.08 20.36
N PRO A 289 2.21 2.00 20.28
CA PRO A 289 1.16 1.88 19.24
C PRO A 289 0.18 3.05 19.22
N VAL A 290 -0.22 3.55 20.39
CA VAL A 290 -1.15 4.68 20.51
C VAL A 290 -0.52 5.96 19.98
N GLU A 291 0.75 6.24 20.30
CA GLU A 291 1.46 7.40 19.76
C GLU A 291 1.59 7.34 18.23
N CYS A 292 1.84 6.15 17.66
CA CYS A 292 1.89 5.96 16.21
C CYS A 292 0.54 6.27 15.54
N LEU A 293 -0.56 5.77 16.11
CA LEU A 293 -1.90 6.03 15.58
C LEU A 293 -2.29 7.51 15.77
N HIS A 294 -2.08 8.09 16.96
CA HIS A 294 -2.39 9.49 17.24
C HIS A 294 -1.60 10.45 16.33
N TYR A 295 -0.33 10.12 16.04
CA TYR A 295 0.45 10.90 15.08
C TYR A 295 -0.18 10.86 13.69
N ALA A 296 -0.44 9.67 13.14
CA ALA A 296 -1.03 9.53 11.82
C ALA A 296 -2.44 10.15 11.72
N MET A 297 -3.25 10.05 12.78
CA MET A 297 -4.57 10.69 12.88
C MET A 297 -4.48 12.22 13.02
N THR A 298 -3.37 12.77 13.54
CA THR A 298 -3.15 14.22 13.65
C THR A 298 -2.89 14.86 12.29
N LEU A 299 -2.30 14.11 11.36
CA LEU A 299 -2.13 14.53 9.97
C LEU A 299 -3.50 14.67 9.28
N PRO A 300 -3.60 15.39 8.15
CA PRO A 300 -4.84 15.58 7.40
C PRO A 300 -5.26 14.30 6.63
N THR A 301 -5.27 13.16 7.31
CA THR A 301 -5.76 11.89 6.80
C THR A 301 -7.27 11.79 6.88
N ALA A 302 -7.93 11.25 5.86
CA ALA A 302 -9.33 10.87 5.92
C ALA A 302 -9.52 9.62 6.78
N THR A 303 -8.62 8.64 6.64
CA THR A 303 -8.57 7.43 7.46
C THR A 303 -7.12 6.97 7.65
N VAL A 304 -6.85 6.29 8.76
CA VAL A 304 -5.59 5.59 9.05
C VAL A 304 -5.85 4.09 8.99
N ILE A 305 -5.40 3.46 7.92
CA ILE A 305 -5.54 2.02 7.73
C ILE A 305 -4.51 1.32 8.61
N THR A 306 -4.99 0.50 9.54
CA THR A 306 -4.13 -0.23 10.47
C THR A 306 -4.36 -1.74 10.41
N GLY A 307 -3.32 -2.51 10.72
CA GLY A 307 -3.40 -3.96 10.82
C GLY A 307 -4.15 -4.36 12.10
N ILE A 308 -5.21 -5.15 11.91
CA ILE A 308 -6.01 -5.70 13.00
C ILE A 308 -6.14 -7.20 12.73
N ASP A 309 -5.39 -8.01 13.47
CA ASP A 309 -5.30 -9.46 13.31
C ASP A 309 -5.93 -10.25 14.47
N SER A 310 -6.48 -9.55 15.45
CA SER A 310 -7.18 -10.13 16.59
C SER A 310 -8.21 -9.16 17.17
N LEU A 311 -9.18 -9.66 17.95
CA LEU A 311 -10.15 -8.83 18.67
C LEU A 311 -9.45 -7.94 19.71
N GLU A 312 -8.33 -8.36 20.26
CA GLU A 312 -7.54 -7.57 21.20
C GLU A 312 -6.92 -6.36 20.51
N ILE A 313 -6.33 -6.54 19.31
CA ILE A 313 -5.79 -5.44 18.52
C ILE A 313 -6.92 -4.51 18.03
N LEU A 314 -8.09 -5.05 17.69
CA LEU A 314 -9.27 -4.24 17.38
C LEU A 314 -9.62 -3.32 18.55
N LYS A 315 -9.69 -3.87 19.77
CA LYS A 315 -9.97 -3.09 20.98
C LYS A 315 -8.94 -1.98 21.22
N GLN A 316 -7.65 -2.27 21.02
CA GLN A 316 -6.60 -1.26 21.11
C GLN A 316 -6.76 -0.14 20.07
N ALA A 317 -7.10 -0.48 18.83
CA ALA A 317 -7.33 0.51 17.78
C ALA A 317 -8.55 1.41 18.08
N LEU A 318 -9.65 0.81 18.60
CA LEU A 318 -10.85 1.55 19.02
C LEU A 318 -10.56 2.47 20.22
N GLU A 319 -9.80 2.01 21.20
CA GLU A 319 -9.38 2.83 22.34
C GLU A 319 -8.49 3.99 21.89
N ALA A 320 -7.61 3.77 20.92
CA ALA A 320 -6.82 4.85 20.33
C ALA A 320 -7.69 5.91 19.67
N VAL A 321 -8.78 5.54 18.96
CA VAL A 321 -9.72 6.50 18.38
C VAL A 321 -10.50 7.25 19.47
N LYS A 322 -11.01 6.56 20.46
CA LYS A 322 -11.78 7.11 21.58
C LYS A 322 -10.97 8.16 22.35
N THR A 323 -9.72 7.85 22.63
CA THR A 323 -8.81 8.73 23.39
C THR A 323 -8.12 9.77 22.52
N PHE A 324 -8.27 9.71 21.20
CA PHE A 324 -7.60 10.61 20.28
C PHE A 324 -7.94 12.08 20.56
N ARG A 325 -6.88 12.86 20.69
CA ARG A 325 -6.90 14.33 20.59
C ARG A 325 -5.77 14.71 19.64
N PRO A 326 -5.98 15.64 18.70
CA PRO A 326 -4.92 16.10 17.83
C PRO A 326 -3.72 16.54 18.65
N LEU A 327 -2.54 16.06 18.29
CA LEU A 327 -1.28 16.43 18.93
C LEU A 327 -0.98 17.92 18.69
N THR A 328 -0.48 18.61 19.69
CA THR A 328 0.04 19.96 19.52
C THR A 328 1.36 19.95 18.76
N ALA A 329 1.78 21.10 18.22
CA ALA A 329 3.06 21.22 17.53
C ALA A 329 4.26 20.80 18.43
N GLU A 330 4.20 21.11 19.73
CA GLU A 330 5.23 20.74 20.71
C GLU A 330 5.26 19.22 20.94
N GLN A 331 4.09 18.56 21.00
CA GLN A 331 3.98 17.11 21.14
C GLN A 331 4.51 16.40 19.90
N VAL A 332 4.14 16.86 18.69
CA VAL A 332 4.69 16.37 17.44
C VAL A 332 6.20 16.53 17.41
N ALA A 333 6.72 17.73 17.72
CA ALA A 333 8.16 17.97 17.75
C ALA A 333 8.90 17.08 18.77
N ALA A 334 8.29 16.79 19.92
CA ALA A 334 8.87 15.90 20.92
C ALA A 334 8.94 14.45 20.41
N LEU A 335 7.88 13.94 19.77
CA LEU A 335 7.87 12.61 19.15
C LEU A 335 8.91 12.50 18.03
N LEU A 336 8.98 13.49 17.15
CA LEU A 336 9.95 13.51 16.06
C LEU A 336 11.40 13.59 16.57
N ARG A 337 11.71 14.38 17.58
CA ARG A 337 13.05 14.37 18.21
C ARG A 337 13.41 12.99 18.75
N ARG A 338 12.46 12.30 19.39
CA ARG A 338 12.65 10.97 19.98
C ARG A 338 12.92 9.89 18.91
N THR A 339 12.29 10.01 17.74
CA THR A 339 12.41 9.04 16.64
C THR A 339 13.55 9.33 15.67
N ALA A 340 14.09 10.57 15.62
CA ALA A 340 15.03 11.01 14.59
C ALA A 340 16.24 10.06 14.38
N LYS A 341 16.88 9.61 15.46
CA LYS A 341 18.03 8.69 15.36
C LYS A 341 17.64 7.32 14.83
N ALA A 342 16.47 6.80 15.24
CA ALA A 342 16.00 5.49 14.81
C ALA A 342 15.52 5.51 13.35
N ALA A 343 14.98 6.63 12.90
CA ALA A 343 14.41 6.80 11.56
C ALA A 343 15.47 7.06 10.47
N SER A 344 16.72 7.38 10.85
CA SER A 344 17.77 7.60 9.87
C SER A 344 17.92 6.38 8.95
N GLU A 345 18.14 6.63 7.65
CA GLU A 345 18.37 5.60 6.63
C GLU A 345 17.18 4.63 6.39
N GLY A 346 16.00 4.90 6.94
CA GLY A 346 14.80 4.06 6.75
C GLY A 346 14.89 2.68 7.41
N ARG A 347 15.71 2.51 8.44
CA ARG A 347 15.97 1.24 9.11
C ARG A 347 14.72 0.48 9.56
N PHE A 348 13.70 1.19 10.00
CA PHE A 348 12.42 0.61 10.45
C PHE A 348 11.31 0.71 9.40
N GLU A 349 11.66 1.11 8.18
CA GLU A 349 10.80 1.21 7.02
C GLU A 349 11.36 0.39 5.84
N PRO A 350 11.56 -0.95 5.99
CA PRO A 350 12.16 -1.77 4.94
C PRO A 350 11.34 -1.79 3.64
N PHE A 351 10.06 -1.45 3.69
CA PHE A 351 9.24 -1.23 2.51
C PHE A 351 9.72 -0.07 1.62
N LYS A 352 10.50 0.89 2.15
CA LYS A 352 11.18 1.94 1.37
C LYS A 352 12.53 1.49 0.82
N THR A 353 13.23 0.60 1.52
CA THR A 353 14.67 0.32 1.30
C THR A 353 14.96 -1.06 0.70
N THR A 354 14.00 -1.98 0.71
CA THR A 354 14.15 -3.35 0.17
C THR A 354 12.99 -3.71 -0.75
N ASN A 355 13.10 -4.80 -1.50
CA ASN A 355 12.03 -5.32 -2.37
C ASN A 355 11.19 -6.42 -1.70
N GLY A 356 11.42 -6.72 -0.42
CA GLY A 356 10.70 -7.78 0.30
C GLY A 356 9.21 -7.49 0.53
N PHE A 357 8.78 -6.24 0.28
CA PHE A 357 7.38 -5.79 0.41
C PHE A 357 6.76 -5.45 -0.94
N ASP A 358 7.42 -5.80 -2.04
CA ASP A 358 7.04 -5.40 -3.39
C ASP A 358 6.50 -6.63 -4.14
N GLY A 359 5.19 -6.88 -4.11
CA GLY A 359 4.55 -7.97 -4.84
C GLY A 359 4.82 -7.90 -6.34
N THR A 360 4.77 -6.70 -6.93
CA THR A 360 5.08 -6.47 -8.35
C THR A 360 6.56 -6.69 -8.71
N ALA A 361 7.48 -6.73 -7.75
CA ALA A 361 8.87 -7.15 -7.99
C ALA A 361 9.03 -8.68 -7.93
N GLN A 362 8.19 -9.34 -7.13
CA GLN A 362 8.13 -10.81 -7.05
C GLN A 362 7.36 -11.41 -8.22
N HIS A 363 6.40 -10.67 -8.77
CA HIS A 363 5.52 -11.04 -9.88
C HIS A 363 5.62 -10.03 -11.04
N PRO A 364 6.79 -9.95 -11.73
CA PRO A 364 7.01 -8.99 -12.80
C PRO A 364 6.05 -9.18 -13.99
N GLU A 365 5.47 -10.35 -14.16
CA GLU A 365 4.45 -10.65 -15.18
C GLU A 365 3.19 -9.77 -15.04
N TRP A 366 2.89 -9.28 -13.85
CA TRP A 366 1.76 -8.36 -13.63
C TRP A 366 1.97 -7.00 -14.29
N LEU A 367 3.24 -6.62 -14.51
CA LEU A 367 3.60 -5.35 -15.14
C LEU A 367 3.39 -5.34 -16.66
N GLY A 368 3.08 -6.49 -17.26
CA GLY A 368 3.02 -6.66 -18.72
C GLY A 368 4.42 -6.76 -19.35
N ALA A 369 4.47 -6.97 -20.68
CA ALA A 369 5.73 -6.97 -21.40
C ALA A 369 6.39 -5.58 -21.29
N PRO A 370 7.73 -5.50 -21.17
CA PRO A 370 8.42 -4.22 -21.28
C PRO A 370 8.10 -3.61 -22.65
N ASP A 371 7.83 -2.30 -22.66
CA ASP A 371 7.69 -1.55 -23.91
C ASP A 371 8.88 -1.87 -24.81
N LYS A 372 8.60 -2.48 -25.94
CA LYS A 372 9.58 -2.49 -27.04
C LYS A 372 9.61 -1.06 -27.52
N GLY A 373 10.60 -0.28 -27.05
CA GLY A 373 10.81 1.07 -27.52
C GLY A 373 10.73 1.13 -29.04
N PRO A 374 10.48 2.32 -29.63
CA PRO A 374 10.35 2.45 -31.06
C PRO A 374 11.58 1.84 -31.72
N GLY A 375 11.32 0.81 -32.57
CA GLY A 375 12.35 0.08 -33.33
C GLY A 375 13.02 0.94 -34.39
#